data_995dadca1435ad95ff7b7be86e882d6e
#
_entry.id   995dadca1435ad95ff7b7be86e882d6e
#
_cell.length_a   1.000
_cell.length_b   1.000
_cell.length_c   1.000
_cell.angle_alpha   90.00
_cell.angle_beta   90.00
_cell.angle_gamma   90.00
#
_symmetry.space_group_name_H-M   'P 1'
#
loop_
_entity.id
_entity.type
_entity.pdbx_description
1 polymer ?
#
loop_
_entity_poly.entity_id
_entity_poly.type
_entity_poly.pdbx_seq_one_letter_code
_entity_poly.pdbx_strand_id
1 'polypeptide(L)'
;MSIRGNLRRRLADDVAALGLPPGPARPAAVTEAQLAGLPPAAQRYLRFMGVAGGPADWSFLAHVTGRFRLRPGLPWLRCEAWQYSTCPAVTRLFHMRLSAAGLLRMTGRDAYVLGRGRMHGTLAGLVTVADSAGPETNVSELVTYLNDAVLLAPSMLLELPVTWAPVDDDSFELTLEDSGQRVTARVFLDERGAPVDFSTEDRWCALPGGLVRARWSTPVGGWRQVNGRWLPSAGSAIFHLPEGPFRYAEFRFGPGAIRYNVAPADVGASPVEGGGLPGAARQLANWGSTERERASALPGDELVPGPAIATTLATTVHAAPEEVWRWLVQIGQDRGGMYSYDWLENLFGLRIHSADRIREEWQHLAPGDQVRLVRKGWLGLREGFALPVARVDPGRVIVLREQPPAQPWDAIWSFHVLPLGPGRCRLISRSRAASPRGPARLATLVMSPVTAGMTRKMLLGIKRRAESGAFDPGTSGGRRTAG
;
A
#
# COMPACT_ATOMS: atom_id res chain seq x y z
N MET A 1 16.61 -3.61 10.49
CA MET A 1 16.35 -4.22 9.15
C MET A 1 15.62 -3.20 8.31
N SER A 2 16.22 -2.73 7.22
CA SER A 2 15.67 -1.69 6.35
C SER A 2 14.32 -2.14 5.75
N ILE A 3 13.32 -1.26 5.81
CA ILE A 3 11.96 -1.51 5.29
C ILE A 3 11.99 -1.73 3.76
N ARG A 4 13.02 -1.25 3.05
CA ARG A 4 13.27 -1.52 1.63
C ARG A 4 13.64 -2.99 1.37
N GLY A 5 14.41 -3.63 2.23
CA GLY A 5 14.77 -5.05 2.11
C GLY A 5 13.60 -6.04 2.26
N ASN A 6 12.49 -5.61 2.82
CA ASN A 6 11.35 -6.51 3.08
C ASN A 6 10.49 -6.81 1.82
N LEU A 7 10.29 -5.85 0.89
CA LEU A 7 9.43 -6.09 -0.29
C LEU A 7 10.09 -7.08 -1.27
N ARG A 8 11.35 -6.85 -1.60
CA ARG A 8 12.14 -7.75 -2.45
C ARG A 8 12.32 -9.13 -1.82
N ARG A 9 12.58 -9.18 -0.49
CA ARG A 9 12.71 -10.45 0.22
C ARG A 9 11.42 -11.26 0.18
N ARG A 10 10.27 -10.64 0.39
CA ARG A 10 8.97 -11.30 0.25
C ARG A 10 8.75 -11.85 -1.15
N LEU A 11 9.11 -11.06 -2.18
CA LEU A 11 9.06 -11.56 -3.55
C LEU A 11 9.96 -12.79 -3.73
N ALA A 12 11.19 -12.76 -3.20
CA ALA A 12 12.11 -13.89 -3.28
C ALA A 12 11.59 -15.12 -2.52
N ASP A 13 11.03 -14.93 -1.34
CA ASP A 13 10.42 -16.00 -0.55
C ASP A 13 9.25 -16.66 -1.32
N ASP A 14 8.40 -15.85 -1.97
CA ASP A 14 7.28 -16.34 -2.80
C ASP A 14 7.78 -17.06 -4.06
N VAL A 15 8.79 -16.52 -4.76
CA VAL A 15 9.40 -17.18 -5.93
C VAL A 15 10.01 -18.51 -5.55
N ALA A 16 10.74 -18.57 -4.43
CA ALA A 16 11.35 -19.81 -3.94
C ALA A 16 10.29 -20.89 -3.59
N ALA A 17 9.17 -20.47 -3.00
CA ALA A 17 8.07 -21.37 -2.62
C ALA A 17 7.37 -22.00 -3.83
N LEU A 18 7.46 -21.41 -5.03
CA LEU A 18 6.84 -21.94 -6.24
C LEU A 18 7.65 -23.07 -6.89
N GLY A 19 8.91 -23.26 -6.54
CA GLY A 19 9.76 -24.29 -7.15
C GLY A 19 9.93 -24.14 -8.67
N LEU A 20 9.95 -22.90 -9.18
CA LEU A 20 10.01 -22.61 -10.59
C LEU A 20 11.28 -23.16 -11.23
N PRO A 21 11.19 -23.72 -12.46
CA PRO A 21 12.36 -24.21 -13.18
C PRO A 21 13.31 -23.04 -13.50
N PRO A 22 14.63 -23.21 -13.35
CA PRO A 22 15.58 -22.27 -13.89
C PRO A 22 15.57 -22.36 -15.43
N GLY A 23 15.76 -21.22 -16.08
CA GLY A 23 15.99 -21.19 -17.52
C GLY A 23 17.43 -21.59 -17.88
N PRO A 24 17.79 -21.56 -19.17
CA PRO A 24 19.11 -21.94 -19.62
C PRO A 24 20.19 -21.01 -19.05
N ALA A 25 21.28 -21.61 -18.54
CA ALA A 25 22.41 -20.86 -17.97
C ALA A 25 23.10 -19.96 -19.02
N ARG A 26 23.02 -20.32 -20.29
CA ARG A 26 23.52 -19.54 -21.43
C ARG A 26 22.40 -19.48 -22.48
N PRO A 27 21.56 -18.45 -22.44
CA PRO A 27 20.52 -18.29 -23.45
C PRO A 27 21.12 -18.14 -24.85
N ALA A 28 20.52 -18.78 -25.84
CA ALA A 28 20.91 -18.62 -27.22
C ALA A 28 20.65 -17.20 -27.73
N ALA A 29 21.42 -16.75 -28.70
CA ALA A 29 21.14 -15.48 -29.35
C ALA A 29 19.91 -15.62 -30.28
N VAL A 30 19.04 -14.62 -30.28
CA VAL A 30 17.91 -14.53 -31.17
C VAL A 30 18.41 -14.19 -32.57
N THR A 31 18.06 -15.02 -33.56
CA THR A 31 18.51 -14.86 -34.94
C THR A 31 17.50 -14.07 -35.79
N GLU A 32 17.96 -13.39 -36.82
CA GLU A 32 17.08 -12.75 -37.82
C GLU A 32 16.12 -13.74 -38.50
N ALA A 33 16.51 -15.00 -38.64
CA ALA A 33 15.65 -16.04 -39.21
C ALA A 33 14.41 -16.31 -38.34
N GLN A 34 14.51 -16.21 -37.02
CA GLN A 34 13.37 -16.35 -36.12
C GLN A 34 12.37 -15.19 -36.25
N LEU A 35 12.83 -14.02 -36.70
CA LEU A 35 11.98 -12.84 -36.89
C LEU A 35 11.32 -12.85 -38.29
N ALA A 36 11.93 -13.49 -39.28
CA ALA A 36 11.54 -13.39 -40.69
C ALA A 36 10.09 -13.84 -40.99
N GLY A 37 9.53 -14.74 -40.16
CA GLY A 37 8.16 -15.23 -40.30
C GLY A 37 7.10 -14.35 -39.64
N LEU A 38 7.50 -13.31 -38.93
CA LEU A 38 6.59 -12.43 -38.18
C LEU A 38 6.04 -11.29 -39.05
N PRO A 39 4.91 -10.67 -38.70
CA PRO A 39 4.42 -9.46 -39.37
C PRO A 39 5.48 -8.36 -39.46
N PRO A 40 5.52 -7.56 -40.53
CA PRO A 40 6.54 -6.51 -40.71
C PRO A 40 6.65 -5.53 -39.55
N ALA A 41 5.53 -5.09 -39.00
CA ALA A 41 5.49 -4.21 -37.82
C ALA A 41 6.12 -4.90 -36.60
N ALA A 42 5.83 -6.17 -36.36
CA ALA A 42 6.42 -6.95 -35.28
C ALA A 42 7.94 -7.13 -35.44
N GLN A 43 8.42 -7.34 -36.67
CA GLN A 43 9.85 -7.40 -36.95
C GLN A 43 10.56 -6.07 -36.64
N ARG A 44 9.95 -4.91 -37.02
CA ARG A 44 10.50 -3.58 -36.71
C ARG A 44 10.56 -3.36 -35.20
N TYR A 45 9.48 -3.72 -34.47
CA TYR A 45 9.41 -3.65 -33.04
C TYR A 45 10.54 -4.45 -32.37
N LEU A 46 10.71 -5.73 -32.71
CA LEU A 46 11.73 -6.58 -32.09
C LEU A 46 13.16 -6.10 -32.39
N ARG A 47 13.40 -5.56 -33.60
CA ARG A 47 14.69 -4.95 -33.96
C ARG A 47 14.92 -3.66 -33.16
N PHE A 48 13.90 -2.79 -33.06
CA PHE A 48 14.00 -1.59 -32.23
C PHE A 48 14.34 -1.96 -30.79
N MET A 49 13.67 -2.93 -30.20
CA MET A 49 13.88 -3.35 -28.82
C MET A 49 15.26 -4.01 -28.57
N GLY A 50 16.05 -4.25 -29.63
CA GLY A 50 17.37 -4.85 -29.52
C GLY A 50 17.33 -6.37 -29.29
N VAL A 51 16.29 -7.04 -29.76
CA VAL A 51 16.12 -8.49 -29.61
C VAL A 51 17.00 -9.25 -30.56
N ALA A 52 17.07 -8.81 -31.82
CA ALA A 52 17.88 -9.47 -32.85
C ALA A 52 19.37 -9.43 -32.51
N GLY A 53 20.05 -10.57 -32.53
CA GLY A 53 21.44 -10.72 -32.18
C GLY A 53 21.72 -10.69 -30.63
N GLY A 54 20.71 -10.36 -29.82
CA GLY A 54 20.80 -10.39 -28.36
C GLY A 54 20.48 -11.78 -27.79
N PRO A 55 20.81 -12.04 -26.51
CA PRO A 55 20.41 -13.27 -25.84
C PRO A 55 18.89 -13.31 -25.65
N ALA A 56 18.30 -14.49 -25.83
CA ALA A 56 16.90 -14.72 -25.51
C ALA A 56 16.67 -14.53 -23.99
N ASP A 57 15.62 -13.79 -23.62
CA ASP A 57 15.23 -13.64 -22.24
C ASP A 57 14.24 -14.76 -21.86
N TRP A 58 14.47 -15.38 -20.73
CA TRP A 58 13.54 -16.34 -20.16
C TRP A 58 12.96 -15.88 -18.82
N SER A 59 13.52 -14.81 -18.25
CA SER A 59 13.02 -14.16 -17.05
C SER A 59 13.50 -12.73 -16.93
N PHE A 60 12.82 -11.95 -16.11
CA PHE A 60 13.34 -10.67 -15.64
C PHE A 60 12.93 -10.38 -14.21
N LEU A 61 13.78 -9.62 -13.52
CA LEU A 61 13.54 -9.03 -12.23
C LEU A 61 13.56 -7.51 -12.37
N ALA A 62 12.44 -6.84 -12.06
CA ALA A 62 12.31 -5.41 -12.18
C ALA A 62 12.05 -4.72 -10.82
N HIS A 63 12.67 -3.55 -10.64
CA HIS A 63 12.37 -2.61 -9.57
C HIS A 63 11.74 -1.36 -10.16
N VAL A 64 10.54 -1.05 -9.74
CA VAL A 64 9.71 0.01 -10.31
C VAL A 64 9.32 1.00 -9.25
N THR A 65 9.36 2.28 -9.57
CA THR A 65 8.85 3.35 -8.71
C THR A 65 7.80 4.15 -9.47
N GLY A 66 6.91 4.83 -8.74
CA GLY A 66 5.88 5.62 -9.41
C GLY A 66 4.80 6.09 -8.46
N ARG A 67 3.60 6.16 -8.98
CA ARG A 67 2.41 6.50 -8.22
C ARG A 67 1.21 5.67 -8.69
N PHE A 68 0.32 5.39 -7.77
CA PHE A 68 -0.85 4.54 -7.98
C PHE A 68 -2.09 5.19 -7.40
N ARG A 69 -3.24 4.99 -8.03
CA ARG A 69 -4.54 5.49 -7.58
C ARG A 69 -5.51 4.32 -7.49
N LEU A 70 -6.09 4.12 -6.32
CA LEU A 70 -6.93 2.95 -6.05
C LEU A 70 -8.30 2.99 -6.75
N ARG A 71 -8.86 4.20 -6.97
CA ARG A 71 -10.17 4.41 -7.61
C ARG A 71 -10.21 5.78 -8.29
N PRO A 72 -11.14 5.99 -9.25
CA PRO A 72 -11.41 7.33 -9.77
C PRO A 72 -11.68 8.33 -8.63
N GLY A 73 -11.20 9.55 -8.78
CA GLY A 73 -11.37 10.62 -7.79
C GLY A 73 -10.46 10.55 -6.55
N LEU A 74 -9.80 9.42 -6.26
CA LEU A 74 -8.85 9.33 -5.17
C LEU A 74 -7.49 9.92 -5.57
N PRO A 75 -6.72 10.46 -4.61
CA PRO A 75 -5.40 10.99 -4.91
C PRO A 75 -4.36 9.90 -5.17
N TRP A 76 -3.25 10.35 -5.72
CA TRP A 76 -2.12 9.52 -6.03
C TRP A 76 -1.32 9.12 -4.79
N LEU A 77 -1.04 7.83 -4.67
CA LEU A 77 -0.14 7.27 -3.67
C LEU A 77 1.22 7.01 -4.29
N ARG A 78 2.29 7.23 -3.55
CA ARG A 78 3.63 6.79 -3.98
C ARG A 78 3.65 5.27 -4.05
N CYS A 79 4.19 4.74 -5.15
CA CYS A 79 4.33 3.31 -5.40
C CYS A 79 5.81 2.94 -5.50
N GLU A 80 6.17 1.84 -4.86
CA GLU A 80 7.42 1.11 -5.07
C GLU A 80 7.06 -0.35 -5.29
N ALA A 81 7.60 -0.98 -6.32
CA ALA A 81 7.28 -2.36 -6.65
C ALA A 81 8.52 -3.17 -7.06
N TRP A 82 8.46 -4.46 -6.79
CA TRP A 82 9.36 -5.47 -7.31
C TRP A 82 8.57 -6.52 -8.06
N GLN A 83 9.07 -6.90 -9.22
CA GLN A 83 8.44 -7.88 -10.09
C GLN A 83 9.42 -8.95 -10.51
N TYR A 84 8.95 -10.18 -10.58
CA TYR A 84 9.63 -11.29 -11.23
C TYR A 84 8.68 -11.95 -12.22
N SER A 85 9.15 -12.11 -13.45
CA SER A 85 8.40 -12.81 -14.50
C SER A 85 9.32 -13.81 -15.22
N THR A 86 8.74 -14.95 -15.63
CA THR A 86 9.49 -16.02 -16.31
C THR A 86 8.61 -16.73 -17.33
N CYS A 87 9.19 -17.23 -18.44
CA CYS A 87 8.45 -17.93 -19.51
C CYS A 87 8.53 -19.46 -19.48
N PRO A 88 9.55 -20.15 -18.94
CA PRO A 88 9.54 -21.61 -18.87
C PRO A 88 8.32 -22.19 -18.13
N ALA A 89 7.78 -21.43 -17.18
CA ALA A 89 6.45 -21.62 -16.62
C ALA A 89 5.83 -20.23 -16.53
N VAL A 90 4.80 -19.95 -17.35
CA VAL A 90 4.19 -18.61 -17.41
C VAL A 90 3.84 -18.13 -16.01
N THR A 91 4.69 -17.27 -15.47
CA THR A 91 4.59 -16.81 -14.10
C THR A 91 4.95 -15.33 -13.99
N ARG A 92 4.10 -14.59 -13.28
CA ARG A 92 4.30 -13.20 -12.91
C ARG A 92 4.03 -13.04 -11.42
N LEU A 93 4.97 -12.49 -10.70
CA LEU A 93 4.79 -12.05 -9.32
C LEU A 93 5.15 -10.58 -9.24
N PHE A 94 4.20 -9.77 -8.80
CA PHE A 94 4.37 -8.33 -8.62
C PHE A 94 4.01 -7.94 -7.20
N HIS A 95 4.99 -7.50 -6.45
CA HIS A 95 4.83 -7.02 -5.08
C HIS A 95 4.95 -5.52 -5.05
N MET A 96 3.93 -4.83 -4.58
CA MET A 96 3.95 -3.37 -4.46
C MET A 96 3.75 -2.90 -3.03
N ARG A 97 4.24 -1.71 -2.79
CA ARG A 97 3.98 -0.93 -1.59
C ARG A 97 3.50 0.45 -2.00
N LEU A 98 2.32 0.80 -1.53
CA LEU A 98 1.76 2.13 -1.67
C LEU A 98 1.94 2.91 -0.38
N SER A 99 2.20 4.21 -0.50
CA SER A 99 2.36 5.08 0.66
C SER A 99 1.83 6.48 0.40
N ALA A 100 1.19 7.07 1.42
CA ALA A 100 0.80 8.47 1.43
C ALA A 100 1.52 9.18 2.57
N ALA A 101 2.20 10.29 2.27
CA ALA A 101 2.92 11.12 3.23
C ALA A 101 3.87 10.36 4.19
N GLY A 102 4.34 9.18 3.80
CA GLY A 102 5.19 8.32 4.63
C GLY A 102 4.51 7.60 5.78
N LEU A 103 3.21 7.82 5.99
CA LEU A 103 2.45 7.38 7.16
C LEU A 103 1.55 6.18 6.88
N LEU A 104 0.90 6.15 5.71
CA LEU A 104 0.04 5.04 5.34
C LEU A 104 0.79 4.10 4.40
N ARG A 105 0.77 2.81 4.74
CA ARG A 105 1.41 1.76 3.94
C ARG A 105 0.38 0.71 3.58
N MET A 106 0.17 0.55 2.28
CA MET A 106 -0.51 -0.61 1.74
C MET A 106 0.51 -1.49 1.05
N THR A 107 0.32 -2.79 1.13
CA THR A 107 1.07 -3.75 0.32
C THR A 107 0.10 -4.48 -0.57
N GLY A 108 0.45 -4.60 -1.85
CA GLY A 108 -0.26 -5.38 -2.84
C GLY A 108 0.63 -6.49 -3.37
N ARG A 109 -0.01 -7.59 -3.71
CA ARG A 109 0.57 -8.71 -4.41
C ARG A 109 -0.36 -9.08 -5.55
N ASP A 110 0.12 -8.90 -6.76
CA ASP A 110 -0.55 -9.40 -7.95
C ASP A 110 0.26 -10.59 -8.47
N ALA A 111 -0.41 -11.65 -8.83
CA ALA A 111 0.26 -12.88 -9.27
C ALA A 111 -0.52 -13.53 -10.39
N TYR A 112 0.20 -14.05 -11.38
CA TYR A 112 -0.24 -15.07 -12.31
C TYR A 112 0.68 -16.28 -12.18
N VAL A 113 0.14 -17.41 -11.76
CA VAL A 113 0.91 -18.63 -11.51
C VAL A 113 0.08 -19.84 -11.90
N LEU A 114 0.61 -20.71 -12.77
CA LEU A 114 -0.05 -21.94 -13.21
C LEU A 114 -1.51 -21.71 -13.66
N GLY A 115 -1.72 -20.71 -14.49
CA GLY A 115 -3.04 -20.37 -15.04
C GLY A 115 -3.99 -19.65 -14.07
N ARG A 116 -3.52 -19.31 -12.87
CA ARG A 116 -4.35 -18.65 -11.84
C ARG A 116 -3.85 -17.25 -11.54
N GLY A 117 -4.74 -16.29 -11.72
CA GLY A 117 -4.55 -14.91 -11.32
C GLY A 117 -5.04 -14.67 -9.88
N ARG A 118 -4.32 -13.88 -9.12
CA ARG A 118 -4.77 -13.40 -7.82
C ARG A 118 -4.21 -12.03 -7.53
N MET A 119 -5.08 -11.12 -7.13
CA MET A 119 -4.70 -9.83 -6.58
C MET A 119 -5.06 -9.79 -5.09
N HIS A 120 -4.08 -9.53 -4.24
CA HIS A 120 -4.27 -9.42 -2.81
C HIS A 120 -3.63 -8.16 -2.28
N GLY A 121 -4.40 -7.33 -1.58
CA GLY A 121 -3.93 -6.08 -1.00
C GLY A 121 -4.24 -6.00 0.48
N THR A 122 -3.28 -5.54 1.27
CA THR A 122 -3.47 -5.31 2.69
C THR A 122 -3.09 -3.89 3.08
N LEU A 123 -3.92 -3.28 3.92
CA LEU A 123 -3.60 -2.05 4.62
C LEU A 123 -2.78 -2.41 5.85
N ALA A 124 -1.56 -1.89 5.89
CA ALA A 124 -0.63 -2.05 6.99
C ALA A 124 -0.30 -3.52 7.34
N GLY A 125 -0.56 -4.44 6.41
CA GLY A 125 -0.34 -5.87 6.60
C GLY A 125 -1.38 -6.59 7.47
N LEU A 126 -2.47 -5.91 7.86
CA LEU A 126 -3.47 -6.43 8.79
C LEU A 126 -4.87 -6.52 8.20
N VAL A 127 -5.30 -5.50 7.49
CA VAL A 127 -6.65 -5.43 6.94
C VAL A 127 -6.57 -5.72 5.45
N THR A 128 -7.21 -6.81 5.00
CA THR A 128 -7.37 -7.08 3.56
C THR A 128 -8.28 -6.02 2.95
N VAL A 129 -7.73 -5.28 2.00
CA VAL A 129 -8.43 -4.19 1.30
C VAL A 129 -8.76 -4.53 -0.15
N ALA A 130 -8.13 -5.58 -0.66
CA ALA A 130 -8.41 -6.18 -1.96
C ALA A 130 -8.08 -7.66 -1.88
N ASP A 131 -8.98 -8.51 -2.33
CA ASP A 131 -8.72 -9.93 -2.59
C ASP A 131 -9.59 -10.32 -3.77
N SER A 132 -8.95 -10.52 -4.91
CA SER A 132 -9.60 -10.87 -6.15
C SER A 132 -8.96 -12.14 -6.71
N ALA A 133 -9.81 -13.11 -7.06
CA ALA A 133 -9.46 -14.34 -7.72
C ALA A 133 -10.66 -14.78 -8.58
N GLY A 134 -10.45 -15.71 -9.49
CA GLY A 134 -11.50 -16.22 -10.38
C GLY A 134 -11.17 -15.98 -11.86
N PRO A 135 -12.06 -16.38 -12.76
CA PRO A 135 -11.81 -16.34 -14.20
C PRO A 135 -11.40 -14.97 -14.73
N GLU A 136 -12.09 -13.91 -14.30
CA GLU A 136 -11.82 -12.54 -14.71
C GLU A 136 -10.44 -12.07 -14.23
N THR A 137 -10.04 -12.46 -13.03
CA THR A 137 -8.72 -12.15 -12.48
C THR A 137 -7.63 -12.96 -13.19
N ASN A 138 -7.89 -14.22 -13.53
CA ASN A 138 -6.95 -15.05 -14.29
C ASN A 138 -6.61 -14.39 -15.63
N VAL A 139 -7.62 -14.01 -16.40
CA VAL A 139 -7.45 -13.33 -17.69
C VAL A 139 -6.77 -11.97 -17.50
N SER A 140 -7.18 -11.17 -16.51
CA SER A 140 -6.58 -9.85 -16.24
C SER A 140 -5.09 -9.92 -15.90
N GLU A 141 -4.66 -10.92 -15.13
CA GLU A 141 -3.26 -11.08 -14.76
C GLU A 141 -2.43 -11.67 -15.91
N LEU A 142 -3.01 -12.53 -16.78
CA LEU A 142 -2.36 -12.98 -18.02
C LEU A 142 -2.15 -11.82 -19.00
N VAL A 143 -3.13 -10.91 -19.12
CA VAL A 143 -2.97 -9.66 -19.89
C VAL A 143 -1.79 -8.85 -19.35
N THR A 144 -1.66 -8.72 -18.04
CA THR A 144 -0.57 -7.95 -17.45
C THR A 144 0.79 -8.63 -17.69
N TYR A 145 0.84 -9.96 -17.63
CA TYR A 145 2.03 -10.72 -18.01
C TYR A 145 2.44 -10.45 -19.46
N LEU A 146 1.49 -10.52 -20.41
CA LEU A 146 1.73 -10.24 -21.83
C LEU A 146 2.23 -8.81 -22.05
N ASN A 147 1.57 -7.83 -21.44
CA ASN A 147 1.99 -6.42 -21.49
C ASN A 147 3.42 -6.21 -20.99
N ASP A 148 3.76 -6.83 -19.87
CA ASP A 148 5.09 -6.68 -19.28
C ASP A 148 6.17 -7.35 -20.14
N ALA A 149 5.87 -8.48 -20.79
CA ALA A 149 6.76 -9.10 -21.76
C ALA A 149 6.98 -8.19 -22.97
N VAL A 150 5.92 -7.61 -23.54
CA VAL A 150 6.01 -6.66 -24.67
C VAL A 150 6.87 -5.46 -24.31
N LEU A 151 6.71 -4.86 -23.15
CA LEU A 151 7.36 -3.59 -22.82
C LEU A 151 8.76 -3.75 -22.23
N LEU A 152 9.05 -4.88 -21.58
CA LEU A 152 10.28 -5.03 -20.79
C LEU A 152 11.19 -6.17 -21.24
N ALA A 153 10.63 -7.27 -21.77
CA ALA A 153 11.40 -8.46 -22.13
C ALA A 153 10.85 -9.14 -23.42
N PRO A 154 10.84 -8.43 -24.55
CA PRO A 154 10.13 -8.84 -25.75
C PRO A 154 10.63 -10.16 -26.38
N SER A 155 11.87 -10.56 -26.14
CA SER A 155 12.36 -11.87 -26.63
C SER A 155 11.65 -13.06 -25.95
N MET A 156 11.05 -12.89 -24.76
CA MET A 156 10.21 -13.92 -24.12
C MET A 156 9.02 -14.32 -24.99
N LEU A 157 8.50 -13.38 -25.80
CA LEU A 157 7.36 -13.63 -26.68
C LEU A 157 7.65 -14.66 -27.77
N LEU A 158 8.92 -14.89 -28.11
CA LEU A 158 9.35 -15.88 -29.08
C LEU A 158 9.36 -17.31 -28.52
N GLU A 159 9.39 -17.44 -27.20
CA GLU A 159 9.39 -18.71 -26.48
C GLU A 159 8.00 -19.09 -25.93
N LEU A 160 7.05 -18.16 -26.00
CA LEU A 160 5.69 -18.32 -25.51
C LEU A 160 4.74 -18.77 -26.64
N PRO A 161 3.60 -19.40 -26.32
CA PRO A 161 2.57 -19.76 -27.29
C PRO A 161 1.79 -18.51 -27.75
N VAL A 162 2.49 -17.60 -28.42
CA VAL A 162 1.95 -16.33 -28.93
C VAL A 162 1.70 -16.43 -30.43
N THR A 163 0.49 -16.11 -30.82
CA THR A 163 0.14 -15.88 -32.23
C THR A 163 0.30 -14.39 -32.53
N TRP A 164 0.99 -14.10 -33.66
CA TRP A 164 1.24 -12.76 -34.16
C TRP A 164 0.40 -12.50 -35.39
N ALA A 165 -0.42 -11.47 -35.38
CA ALA A 165 -1.25 -11.10 -36.51
C ALA A 165 -0.93 -9.69 -37.00
N PRO A 166 -0.80 -9.48 -38.34
CA PRO A 166 -0.64 -8.15 -38.91
C PRO A 166 -1.96 -7.36 -38.76
N VAL A 167 -1.87 -6.08 -38.49
CA VAL A 167 -3.02 -5.18 -38.49
C VAL A 167 -2.81 -4.06 -39.52
N ASP A 168 -1.76 -3.28 -39.36
CA ASP A 168 -1.34 -2.23 -40.27
C ASP A 168 0.19 -2.00 -40.17
N ASP A 169 0.69 -0.96 -40.83
CA ASP A 169 2.13 -0.68 -40.84
C ASP A 169 2.66 -0.31 -39.45
N ASP A 170 1.86 0.29 -38.58
CA ASP A 170 2.27 0.82 -37.31
C ASP A 170 1.68 0.06 -36.10
N SER A 171 1.10 -1.12 -36.37
CA SER A 171 0.60 -1.97 -35.30
C SER A 171 0.50 -3.44 -35.68
N PHE A 172 0.50 -4.28 -34.66
CA PHE A 172 0.24 -5.71 -34.76
C PHE A 172 -0.54 -6.21 -33.57
N GLU A 173 -1.17 -7.36 -33.71
CA GLU A 173 -1.91 -8.02 -32.64
C GLU A 173 -1.15 -9.25 -32.13
N LEU A 174 -1.22 -9.46 -30.83
CA LEU A 174 -0.71 -10.62 -30.12
C LEU A 174 -1.85 -11.37 -29.45
N THR A 175 -1.89 -12.69 -29.61
CA THR A 175 -2.75 -13.56 -28.82
C THR A 175 -1.89 -14.54 -28.05
N LEU A 176 -1.98 -14.52 -26.73
CA LEU A 176 -1.30 -15.46 -25.82
C LEU A 176 -2.33 -16.45 -25.26
N GLU A 177 -1.98 -17.73 -25.31
CA GLU A 177 -2.77 -18.81 -24.71
C GLU A 177 -1.96 -19.46 -23.58
N ASP A 178 -2.53 -19.56 -22.40
CA ASP A 178 -1.93 -20.27 -21.27
C ASP A 178 -2.99 -20.89 -20.37
N SER A 179 -2.82 -22.18 -20.04
CA SER A 179 -3.68 -22.89 -19.07
C SER A 179 -5.19 -22.74 -19.34
N GLY A 180 -5.59 -22.73 -20.61
CA GLY A 180 -6.98 -22.55 -21.03
C GLY A 180 -7.48 -21.10 -21.02
N GLN A 181 -6.64 -20.13 -20.64
CA GLN A 181 -6.90 -18.71 -20.81
C GLN A 181 -6.40 -18.26 -22.20
N ARG A 182 -7.12 -17.31 -22.80
CA ARG A 182 -6.74 -16.66 -24.05
C ARG A 182 -6.90 -15.16 -23.89
N VAL A 183 -5.86 -14.41 -24.26
CA VAL A 183 -5.86 -12.94 -24.19
C VAL A 183 -5.30 -12.37 -25.49
N THR A 184 -5.91 -11.28 -25.94
CA THR A 184 -5.52 -10.61 -27.18
C THR A 184 -5.23 -9.14 -26.90
N ALA A 185 -4.17 -8.63 -27.52
CA ALA A 185 -3.78 -7.23 -27.36
C ALA A 185 -3.15 -6.69 -28.64
N ARG A 186 -3.39 -5.42 -28.91
CA ARG A 186 -2.78 -4.65 -29.99
C ARG A 186 -1.63 -3.80 -29.46
N VAL A 187 -0.50 -3.87 -30.16
CA VAL A 187 0.70 -3.07 -29.88
C VAL A 187 0.82 -1.99 -30.96
N PHE A 188 0.92 -0.74 -30.54
CA PHE A 188 1.09 0.42 -31.41
C PHE A 188 2.53 0.90 -31.39
N LEU A 189 3.05 1.27 -32.55
CA LEU A 189 4.45 1.64 -32.76
C LEU A 189 4.56 3.08 -33.27
N ASP A 190 5.69 3.71 -33.01
CA ASP A 190 6.11 4.90 -33.73
C ASP A 190 6.86 4.52 -35.04
N GLU A 191 7.23 5.52 -35.84
CA GLU A 191 7.93 5.35 -37.11
C GLU A 191 9.24 4.54 -36.98
N ARG A 192 9.87 4.53 -35.81
CA ARG A 192 11.11 3.81 -35.52
C ARG A 192 10.86 2.34 -35.15
N GLY A 193 9.63 1.96 -34.91
CA GLY A 193 9.24 0.67 -34.36
C GLY A 193 9.22 0.61 -32.84
N ALA A 194 9.35 1.77 -32.15
CA ALA A 194 9.24 1.83 -30.69
C ALA A 194 7.78 1.68 -30.27
N PRO A 195 7.44 0.82 -29.28
CA PRO A 195 6.09 0.77 -28.73
C PRO A 195 5.69 2.12 -28.13
N VAL A 196 4.49 2.59 -28.46
CA VAL A 196 3.90 3.80 -27.89
C VAL A 196 2.69 3.49 -27.04
N ASP A 197 1.99 2.39 -27.31
CA ASP A 197 0.88 1.92 -26.49
C ASP A 197 0.69 0.40 -26.66
N PHE A 198 0.09 -0.21 -25.67
CA PHE A 198 -0.45 -1.57 -25.69
C PHE A 198 -1.91 -1.48 -25.26
N SER A 199 -2.83 -2.07 -26.00
CA SER A 199 -4.26 -1.98 -25.70
C SER A 199 -4.95 -3.33 -25.83
N THR A 200 -5.89 -3.60 -24.94
CA THR A 200 -6.69 -4.82 -24.91
C THR A 200 -8.11 -4.57 -24.42
N GLU A 201 -9.05 -5.40 -24.82
CA GLU A 201 -10.40 -5.46 -24.25
C GLU A 201 -10.54 -6.58 -23.20
N ASP A 202 -9.50 -7.38 -22.95
CA ASP A 202 -9.53 -8.55 -22.08
C ASP A 202 -9.11 -8.23 -20.65
N ARG A 203 -9.62 -7.12 -20.06
CA ARG A 203 -9.27 -6.75 -18.71
C ARG A 203 -10.47 -6.23 -17.91
N TRP A 204 -10.48 -6.52 -16.60
CA TRP A 204 -11.54 -6.10 -15.68
C TRP A 204 -11.01 -5.08 -14.68
N CYS A 205 -11.77 -4.02 -14.50
CA CYS A 205 -11.56 -2.99 -13.48
C CYS A 205 -12.42 -3.28 -12.25
N ALA A 206 -11.82 -3.32 -11.07
CA ALA A 206 -12.55 -3.45 -9.81
C ALA A 206 -13.09 -2.09 -9.37
N LEU A 207 -14.40 -1.92 -9.46
CA LEU A 207 -15.15 -0.73 -9.03
C LEU A 207 -16.04 -1.05 -7.83
N PRO A 208 -16.61 -0.04 -7.13
CA PRO A 208 -17.51 -0.27 -6.00
C PRO A 208 -18.71 -1.16 -6.29
N GLY A 209 -19.15 -1.20 -7.56
CA GLY A 209 -20.29 -2.03 -8.02
C GLY A 209 -19.90 -3.43 -8.49
N GLY A 210 -18.62 -3.81 -8.47
CA GLY A 210 -18.12 -5.10 -8.96
C GLY A 210 -17.04 -4.97 -10.03
N LEU A 211 -16.76 -6.07 -10.72
CA LEU A 211 -15.82 -6.12 -11.84
C LEU A 211 -16.50 -5.63 -13.12
N VAL A 212 -15.87 -4.69 -13.81
CA VAL A 212 -16.33 -4.16 -15.09
C VAL A 212 -15.26 -4.43 -16.13
N ARG A 213 -15.63 -5.12 -17.23
CA ARG A 213 -14.74 -5.31 -18.38
C ARG A 213 -14.62 -3.99 -19.13
N ALA A 214 -13.40 -3.52 -19.36
CA ALA A 214 -13.16 -2.25 -20.01
C ALA A 214 -11.84 -2.30 -20.80
N ARG A 215 -11.80 -1.56 -21.89
CA ARG A 215 -10.55 -1.37 -22.63
C ARG A 215 -9.47 -0.85 -21.68
N TRP A 216 -8.31 -1.50 -21.76
CA TRP A 216 -7.14 -1.14 -20.96
C TRP A 216 -5.96 -0.83 -21.85
N SER A 217 -5.23 0.24 -21.54
CA SER A 217 -4.05 0.63 -22.31
C SER A 217 -2.88 1.02 -21.42
N THR A 218 -1.67 0.87 -21.97
CA THR A 218 -0.43 1.21 -21.26
C THR A 218 0.46 2.06 -22.15
N PRO A 219 0.13 3.35 -22.32
CA PRO A 219 1.00 4.26 -23.05
C PRO A 219 2.37 4.36 -22.38
N VAL A 220 3.41 4.27 -23.19
CA VAL A 220 4.80 4.15 -22.77
C VAL A 220 5.69 5.06 -23.61
N GLY A 221 6.82 5.51 -23.05
CA GLY A 221 7.73 6.39 -23.77
C GLY A 221 9.02 6.72 -23.03
N GLY A 222 9.74 7.69 -23.58
CA GLY A 222 11.04 8.09 -23.04
C GLY A 222 12.08 6.97 -23.16
N TRP A 223 12.11 6.32 -24.31
CA TRP A 223 12.98 5.19 -24.62
C TRP A 223 14.46 5.58 -24.51
N ARG A 224 15.23 4.74 -23.82
CA ARG A 224 16.67 4.89 -23.65
C ARG A 224 17.38 3.56 -23.83
N GLN A 225 18.56 3.60 -24.40
CA GLN A 225 19.36 2.40 -24.57
C GLN A 225 20.15 2.07 -23.29
N VAL A 226 20.06 0.81 -22.86
CA VAL A 226 20.78 0.28 -21.71
C VAL A 226 21.33 -1.09 -22.08
N ASN A 227 22.64 -1.25 -22.17
CA ASN A 227 23.31 -2.50 -22.51
C ASN A 227 22.77 -3.14 -23.81
N GLY A 228 22.59 -2.35 -24.85
CA GLY A 228 22.13 -2.80 -26.17
C GLY A 228 20.62 -2.98 -26.30
N ARG A 229 19.84 -2.80 -25.21
CA ARG A 229 18.37 -2.91 -25.17
C ARG A 229 17.72 -1.54 -25.03
N TRP A 230 16.59 -1.35 -25.65
CA TRP A 230 15.76 -0.17 -25.41
C TRP A 230 14.78 -0.42 -24.28
N LEU A 231 14.79 0.46 -23.27
CA LEU A 231 13.92 0.43 -22.11
C LEU A 231 13.14 1.73 -21.99
N PRO A 232 11.86 1.67 -21.62
CA PRO A 232 11.07 2.87 -21.39
C PRO A 232 11.55 3.54 -20.09
N SER A 233 11.52 4.87 -20.05
CA SER A 233 11.76 5.60 -18.80
C SER A 233 10.50 5.80 -17.98
N ALA A 234 9.33 5.78 -18.63
CA ALA A 234 8.03 5.96 -18.00
C ALA A 234 6.93 5.23 -18.75
N GLY A 235 5.90 4.83 -18.01
CA GLY A 235 4.67 4.25 -18.54
C GLY A 235 3.48 4.56 -17.64
N SER A 236 2.28 4.41 -18.18
CA SER A 236 1.02 4.57 -17.45
C SER A 236 0.13 3.36 -17.68
N ALA A 237 -0.83 3.12 -16.78
CA ALA A 237 -1.90 2.16 -17.01
C ALA A 237 -3.25 2.86 -16.87
N ILE A 238 -4.13 2.65 -17.86
CA ILE A 238 -5.38 3.39 -18.02
C ILE A 238 -6.52 2.42 -18.33
N PHE A 239 -7.58 2.44 -17.54
CA PHE A 239 -8.87 1.89 -17.95
C PHE A 239 -9.70 2.96 -18.67
N HIS A 240 -10.30 2.61 -19.77
CA HIS A 240 -11.22 3.48 -20.52
C HIS A 240 -12.66 3.13 -20.10
N LEU A 241 -13.10 3.74 -19.01
CA LEU A 241 -14.42 3.56 -18.44
C LEU A 241 -15.48 4.43 -19.18
N PRO A 242 -16.77 4.09 -19.09
CA PRO A 242 -17.83 4.92 -19.67
C PRO A 242 -17.80 6.39 -19.17
N GLU A 243 -17.43 6.61 -17.93
CA GLU A 243 -17.34 7.93 -17.31
C GLU A 243 -16.06 8.68 -17.70
N GLY A 244 -15.17 8.06 -18.47
CA GLY A 244 -13.92 8.63 -18.94
C GLY A 244 -12.69 7.82 -18.53
N PRO A 245 -11.49 8.22 -18.99
CA PRO A 245 -10.27 7.47 -18.76
C PRO A 245 -9.83 7.51 -17.28
N PHE A 246 -9.67 6.36 -16.70
CA PHE A 246 -9.13 6.18 -15.36
C PHE A 246 -7.66 5.77 -15.43
N ARG A 247 -6.77 6.76 -15.43
CA ARG A 247 -5.32 6.50 -15.25
C ARG A 247 -5.07 6.19 -13.79
N TYR A 248 -4.74 4.93 -13.49
CA TYR A 248 -4.58 4.46 -12.11
C TYR A 248 -3.13 4.20 -11.70
N ALA A 249 -2.22 4.01 -12.65
CA ALA A 249 -0.81 3.79 -12.38
C ALA A 249 0.07 4.63 -13.31
N GLU A 250 1.16 5.15 -12.78
CA GLU A 250 2.27 5.74 -13.51
C GLU A 250 3.56 5.20 -12.94
N PHE A 251 4.38 4.60 -13.80
CA PHE A 251 5.63 3.96 -13.41
C PHE A 251 6.83 4.64 -14.06
N ARG A 252 7.95 4.58 -13.34
CA ARG A 252 9.26 5.05 -13.77
C ARG A 252 10.28 3.94 -13.58
N PHE A 253 11.09 3.72 -14.61
CA PHE A 253 12.18 2.77 -14.61
C PHE A 253 13.50 3.51 -14.48
N GLY A 254 14.25 3.31 -13.41
CA GLY A 254 15.58 3.89 -13.18
C GLY A 254 16.68 3.16 -13.97
N PRO A 255 17.90 3.69 -14.04
CA PRO A 255 19.04 2.94 -14.51
C PRO A 255 19.23 1.65 -13.67
N GLY A 256 19.46 0.51 -14.34
CA GLY A 256 19.62 -0.78 -13.65
C GLY A 256 18.34 -1.33 -13.00
N ALA A 257 17.18 -0.76 -13.32
CA ALA A 257 15.91 -1.19 -12.76
C ALA A 257 15.50 -2.62 -13.17
N ILE A 258 16.03 -3.13 -14.28
CA ILE A 258 15.68 -4.43 -14.82
C ILE A 258 16.94 -5.30 -14.95
N ARG A 259 16.83 -6.54 -14.48
CA ARG A 259 17.82 -7.61 -14.66
C ARG A 259 17.15 -8.75 -15.42
N TYR A 260 17.83 -9.27 -16.42
CA TYR A 260 17.33 -10.36 -17.27
C TYR A 260 17.98 -11.68 -16.90
N ASN A 261 17.31 -12.76 -17.24
CA ASN A 261 17.80 -14.12 -17.06
C ASN A 261 18.21 -14.42 -15.62
N VAL A 262 17.36 -13.98 -14.68
CA VAL A 262 17.56 -14.14 -13.24
C VAL A 262 16.96 -15.48 -12.80
N ALA A 263 17.78 -16.38 -12.26
CA ALA A 263 17.28 -17.63 -11.73
C ALA A 263 16.39 -17.39 -10.49
N PRO A 264 15.38 -18.25 -10.26
CA PRO A 264 14.49 -18.12 -9.09
C PRO A 264 15.26 -17.98 -7.76
N ALA A 265 16.34 -18.74 -7.61
CA ALA A 265 17.21 -18.69 -6.41
C ALA A 265 17.93 -17.33 -6.25
N ASP A 266 18.14 -16.59 -7.34
CA ASP A 266 18.91 -15.33 -7.36
C ASP A 266 18.04 -14.08 -7.19
N VAL A 267 16.72 -14.23 -7.10
CA VAL A 267 15.78 -13.10 -6.91
C VAL A 267 16.06 -12.36 -5.61
N GLY A 268 16.43 -13.11 -4.55
CA GLY A 268 16.80 -12.57 -3.24
C GLY A 268 18.25 -12.07 -3.14
N ALA A 269 19.15 -12.53 -4.02
CA ALA A 269 20.55 -12.18 -3.98
C ALA A 269 20.75 -10.69 -4.25
N SER A 270 21.29 -9.98 -3.26
CA SER A 270 21.52 -8.52 -3.31
C SER A 270 22.81 -8.19 -4.01
N PRO A 271 22.83 -7.10 -4.79
CA PRO A 271 23.95 -6.17 -4.66
C PRO A 271 23.70 -5.36 -3.37
N VAL A 272 24.69 -5.37 -2.52
CA VAL A 272 24.79 -4.62 -1.27
C VAL A 272 24.69 -3.12 -1.55
N GLU A 273 23.82 -2.45 -0.78
CA GLU A 273 23.93 -1.07 -0.31
C GLU A 273 22.62 -0.74 0.40
N GLY A 274 22.59 -0.29 1.58
CA GLY A 274 23.33 0.53 2.47
C GLY A 274 22.35 1.19 3.41
N GLY A 275 22.52 0.95 4.66
CA GLY A 275 22.22 1.78 5.82
C GLY A 275 20.98 2.63 5.87
N GLY A 276 20.22 2.45 6.97
CA GLY A 276 19.42 3.54 7.47
C GLY A 276 18.15 3.13 8.19
N LEU A 277 18.19 3.29 9.51
CA LEU A 277 17.15 3.68 10.46
C LEU A 277 16.45 2.59 11.31
N PRO A 278 17.13 1.97 12.24
CA PRO A 278 16.50 1.51 13.48
C PRO A 278 16.14 2.68 14.42
N GLY A 279 16.86 3.82 14.33
CA GLY A 279 16.67 4.96 15.21
C GLY A 279 15.38 5.74 15.00
N ALA A 280 15.01 6.06 13.76
CA ALA A 280 13.85 6.92 13.49
C ALA A 280 12.50 6.25 13.79
N ALA A 281 12.36 4.94 13.54
CA ALA A 281 11.14 4.22 13.90
C ALA A 281 10.97 4.12 15.42
N ARG A 282 12.07 3.89 16.16
CA ARG A 282 12.09 3.85 17.62
C ARG A 282 11.84 5.25 18.20
N GLN A 283 12.38 6.29 17.58
CA GLN A 283 12.16 7.67 17.99
C GLN A 283 10.71 8.12 17.76
N LEU A 284 10.08 7.68 16.67
CA LEU A 284 8.67 7.95 16.40
C LEU A 284 7.74 7.19 17.37
N ALA A 285 8.05 5.94 17.68
CA ALA A 285 7.29 5.10 18.61
C ALA A 285 7.29 5.63 20.07
N ASN A 286 8.26 6.48 20.40
CA ASN A 286 8.41 7.10 21.72
C ASN A 286 8.38 8.64 21.64
N TRP A 287 7.73 9.17 20.61
CA TRP A 287 7.72 10.61 20.39
C TRP A 287 7.19 11.40 21.60
N GLY A 288 7.99 12.37 22.04
CA GLY A 288 7.64 13.30 23.10
C GLY A 288 7.58 12.69 24.50
N SER A 289 7.70 11.37 24.66
CA SER A 289 7.74 10.73 25.98
C SER A 289 9.14 10.76 26.58
N THR A 290 9.21 10.91 27.89
CA THR A 290 10.45 10.78 28.67
C THR A 290 10.76 9.30 28.95
N GLU A 291 11.99 9.00 29.31
CA GLU A 291 12.39 7.65 29.72
C GLU A 291 11.62 7.19 30.96
N ARG A 292 11.40 8.10 31.94
CA ARG A 292 10.61 7.84 33.13
C ARG A 292 9.16 7.46 32.77
N GLU A 293 8.52 8.17 31.84
CA GLU A 293 7.15 7.84 31.41
C GLU A 293 7.09 6.46 30.72
N ARG A 294 8.12 6.09 29.96
CA ARG A 294 8.20 4.77 29.32
C ARG A 294 8.40 3.64 30.33
N ALA A 295 9.18 3.89 31.38
CA ALA A 295 9.49 2.92 32.42
C ALA A 295 8.39 2.79 33.51
N SER A 296 7.59 3.83 33.72
CA SER A 296 6.54 3.82 34.72
C SER A 296 5.38 2.92 34.32
N ALA A 297 4.84 2.17 35.26
CA ALA A 297 3.57 1.48 35.11
C ALA A 297 2.43 2.50 35.03
N LEU A 298 1.55 2.31 34.04
CA LEU A 298 0.34 3.12 33.87
C LEU A 298 -0.91 2.23 33.99
N PRO A 299 -2.05 2.78 34.47
CA PRO A 299 -3.30 2.05 34.53
C PRO A 299 -3.64 1.39 33.15
N GLY A 300 -3.95 0.09 33.15
CA GLY A 300 -4.18 -0.71 31.96
C GLY A 300 -2.97 -1.55 31.54
N ASP A 301 -1.76 -1.24 31.99
CA ASP A 301 -0.55 -2.02 31.67
C ASP A 301 -0.66 -3.46 32.21
N GLU A 302 -1.39 -3.67 33.28
CA GLU A 302 -1.67 -4.97 33.91
C GLU A 302 -2.48 -5.92 33.01
N LEU A 303 -3.24 -5.38 32.07
CA LEU A 303 -4.05 -6.19 31.15
C LEU A 303 -3.21 -6.92 30.08
N VAL A 304 -2.01 -6.39 29.78
CA VAL A 304 -1.05 -7.03 28.87
C VAL A 304 0.33 -7.02 29.53
N PRO A 305 0.57 -7.92 30.48
CA PRO A 305 1.87 -8.06 31.14
C PRO A 305 2.92 -8.60 30.17
N GLY A 306 4.15 -8.06 30.23
CA GLY A 306 5.25 -8.53 29.37
C GLY A 306 5.02 -8.35 27.88
N PRO A 307 4.69 -7.14 27.38
CA PRO A 307 4.37 -6.92 25.99
C PRO A 307 5.60 -7.14 25.10
N ALA A 308 5.37 -7.77 23.94
CA ALA A 308 6.40 -7.87 22.91
C ALA A 308 6.66 -6.53 22.20
N ILE A 309 5.64 -5.68 22.19
CA ILE A 309 5.70 -4.33 21.62
C ILE A 309 5.04 -3.37 22.58
N ALA A 310 5.78 -2.31 22.92
CA ALA A 310 5.25 -1.18 23.68
C ALA A 310 5.63 0.12 22.98
N THR A 311 4.67 1.03 22.87
CA THR A 311 4.90 2.39 22.39
C THR A 311 4.33 3.39 23.40
N THR A 312 5.01 4.52 23.59
CA THR A 312 4.56 5.56 24.48
C THR A 312 4.80 6.92 23.84
N LEU A 313 3.71 7.59 23.47
CA LEU A 313 3.76 8.94 22.91
C LEU A 313 3.19 9.91 23.93
N ALA A 314 3.75 11.10 24.02
CA ALA A 314 3.27 12.08 24.98
C ALA A 314 3.46 13.52 24.50
N THR A 315 2.58 14.41 24.97
CA THR A 315 2.71 15.85 24.74
C THR A 315 2.26 16.63 25.97
N THR A 316 2.88 17.77 26.23
CA THR A 316 2.38 18.71 27.21
C THR A 316 1.31 19.60 26.59
N VAL A 317 0.20 19.78 27.28
CA VAL A 317 -0.94 20.60 26.87
C VAL A 317 -1.10 21.74 27.87
N HIS A 318 -1.20 22.96 27.33
CA HIS A 318 -1.42 24.18 28.12
C HIS A 318 -2.92 24.47 28.24
N ALA A 319 -3.62 23.54 28.86
CA ALA A 319 -5.03 23.62 29.20
C ALA A 319 -5.29 22.78 30.46
N ALA A 320 -6.40 23.02 31.12
CA ALA A 320 -6.82 22.23 32.26
C ALA A 320 -7.05 20.76 31.88
N PRO A 321 -6.76 19.79 32.79
CA PRO A 321 -7.01 18.37 32.48
C PRO A 321 -8.44 18.09 32.02
N GLU A 322 -9.42 18.80 32.55
CA GLU A 322 -10.85 18.65 32.23
C GLU A 322 -11.14 19.02 30.78
N GLU A 323 -10.50 20.06 30.24
CA GLU A 323 -10.64 20.46 28.85
C GLU A 323 -10.05 19.41 27.89
N VAL A 324 -8.88 18.89 28.22
CA VAL A 324 -8.26 17.81 27.46
C VAL A 324 -9.11 16.55 27.51
N TRP A 325 -9.71 16.24 28.65
CA TRP A 325 -10.59 15.10 28.83
C TRP A 325 -11.84 15.17 27.95
N ARG A 326 -12.48 16.33 27.86
CA ARG A 326 -13.66 16.54 27.05
C ARG A 326 -13.40 16.22 25.56
N TRP A 327 -12.22 16.55 25.02
CA TRP A 327 -11.81 16.18 23.68
C TRP A 327 -11.46 14.70 23.57
N LEU A 328 -10.84 14.14 24.59
CA LEU A 328 -10.42 12.75 24.59
C LEU A 328 -11.60 11.78 24.64
N VAL A 329 -12.59 12.05 25.48
CA VAL A 329 -13.73 11.15 25.69
C VAL A 329 -14.63 11.02 24.45
N GLN A 330 -14.66 12.00 23.57
CA GLN A 330 -15.47 11.96 22.36
C GLN A 330 -14.75 11.38 21.14
N ILE A 331 -13.57 10.76 21.28
CA ILE A 331 -12.89 10.11 20.16
C ILE A 331 -13.71 8.97 19.54
N GLY A 332 -13.54 8.75 18.26
CA GLY A 332 -14.19 7.67 17.49
C GLY A 332 -14.83 8.16 16.21
N GLN A 333 -14.88 7.29 15.19
CA GLN A 333 -15.35 7.65 13.85
C GLN A 333 -16.81 8.12 13.82
N ASP A 334 -17.69 7.48 14.63
CA ASP A 334 -19.12 7.83 14.69
C ASP A 334 -19.39 8.90 15.79
N ARG A 335 -18.34 9.53 16.29
CA ARG A 335 -18.34 10.56 17.35
C ARG A 335 -17.48 11.74 16.91
N GLY A 336 -16.58 12.22 17.75
CA GLY A 336 -15.72 13.38 17.50
C GLY A 336 -14.59 13.17 16.49
N GLY A 337 -14.49 12.01 15.86
CA GLY A 337 -13.38 11.68 14.95
C GLY A 337 -12.11 11.28 15.69
N MET A 338 -11.00 11.23 14.95
CA MET A 338 -9.70 10.81 15.51
C MET A 338 -8.71 11.98 15.70
N TYR A 339 -9.10 13.21 15.32
CA TYR A 339 -8.25 14.42 15.36
C TYR A 339 -6.91 14.27 14.67
N SER A 340 -6.84 13.33 13.71
CA SER A 340 -5.60 12.98 13.01
C SER A 340 -5.55 13.59 11.62
N TYR A 341 -5.43 12.77 10.60
CA TYR A 341 -5.36 13.22 9.21
C TYR A 341 -6.70 12.96 8.48
N ASP A 342 -7.75 13.74 8.79
CA ASP A 342 -9.08 13.57 8.18
C ASP A 342 -9.02 13.47 6.66
N TRP A 343 -8.19 14.30 6.01
CA TRP A 343 -8.00 14.27 4.56
C TRP A 343 -7.38 12.95 4.08
N LEU A 344 -6.47 12.35 4.86
CA LEU A 344 -5.82 11.10 4.55
C LEU A 344 -6.76 9.92 4.81
N GLU A 345 -7.50 9.96 5.91
CA GLU A 345 -8.50 8.96 6.28
C GLU A 345 -9.67 8.95 5.28
N ASN A 346 -10.10 10.14 4.83
CA ASN A 346 -11.13 10.31 3.81
C ASN A 346 -10.66 9.92 2.40
N LEU A 347 -9.36 10.04 2.16
CA LEU A 347 -8.69 9.52 0.98
C LEU A 347 -8.93 8.02 0.79
N PHE A 348 -9.02 7.28 1.88
CA PHE A 348 -9.34 5.86 1.90
C PHE A 348 -10.85 5.57 2.04
N GLY A 349 -11.68 6.60 1.92
CA GLY A 349 -13.13 6.45 1.99
C GLY A 349 -13.66 6.19 3.41
N LEU A 350 -12.88 6.48 4.45
CA LEU A 350 -13.31 6.34 5.84
C LEU A 350 -14.40 7.34 6.22
N ARG A 351 -14.49 8.49 5.52
CA ARG A 351 -15.47 9.56 5.78
C ARG A 351 -15.43 10.03 7.24
N ILE A 352 -14.21 10.20 7.78
CA ILE A 352 -14.00 10.73 9.13
C ILE A 352 -13.99 12.25 9.06
N HIS A 353 -14.69 12.87 10.00
CA HIS A 353 -14.64 14.31 10.24
C HIS A 353 -14.33 14.54 11.70
N SER A 354 -13.18 15.15 11.98
CA SER A 354 -12.82 15.52 13.34
C SER A 354 -13.65 16.72 13.79
N ALA A 355 -14.34 16.56 14.90
CA ALA A 355 -15.17 17.62 15.48
C ALA A 355 -14.34 18.87 15.81
N ASP A 356 -14.93 20.02 15.60
CA ASP A 356 -14.40 21.35 15.90
C ASP A 356 -14.89 21.91 17.24
N ARG A 357 -15.87 21.24 17.86
CA ARG A 357 -16.48 21.61 19.15
C ARG A 357 -16.78 20.39 20.02
N ILE A 358 -16.91 20.63 21.32
CA ILE A 358 -17.39 19.64 22.27
C ILE A 358 -18.91 19.44 22.06
N ARG A 359 -19.34 18.19 22.12
CA ARG A 359 -20.74 17.78 22.06
C ARG A 359 -21.10 16.99 23.29
N GLU A 360 -22.16 17.38 23.98
CA GLU A 360 -22.58 16.76 25.23
C GLU A 360 -23.01 15.31 25.04
N GLU A 361 -23.62 14.97 23.91
CA GLU A 361 -24.00 13.59 23.58
C GLU A 361 -22.82 12.62 23.49
N TRP A 362 -21.59 13.13 23.36
CA TRP A 362 -20.36 12.34 23.26
C TRP A 362 -19.50 12.38 24.53
N GLN A 363 -19.97 13.01 25.60
CA GLN A 363 -19.19 13.13 26.84
C GLN A 363 -19.33 11.90 27.76
N HIS A 364 -20.16 10.94 27.35
CA HIS A 364 -20.33 9.69 28.11
C HIS A 364 -19.55 8.56 27.40
N LEU A 365 -18.64 7.96 28.15
CA LEU A 365 -17.89 6.77 27.74
C LEU A 365 -17.74 5.88 28.96
N ALA A 366 -18.16 4.63 28.87
CA ALA A 366 -18.15 3.66 29.95
C ALA A 366 -17.49 2.34 29.52
N PRO A 367 -17.01 1.52 30.47
CA PRO A 367 -16.57 0.16 30.15
C PRO A 367 -17.67 -0.64 29.45
N GLY A 368 -17.31 -1.34 28.36
CA GLY A 368 -18.22 -2.05 27.47
C GLY A 368 -18.63 -1.27 26.22
N ASP A 369 -18.51 0.05 26.22
CA ASP A 369 -18.72 0.84 25.01
C ASP A 369 -17.72 0.51 23.92
N GLN A 370 -18.01 0.93 22.68
CA GLN A 370 -17.17 0.70 21.51
C GLN A 370 -16.64 2.04 20.95
N VAL A 371 -15.33 2.17 20.85
CA VAL A 371 -14.70 3.27 20.10
C VAL A 371 -14.42 2.81 18.68
N ARG A 372 -15.21 3.28 17.72
CA ARG A 372 -15.06 2.89 16.32
C ARG A 372 -13.89 3.61 15.68
N LEU A 373 -13.03 2.84 15.03
CA LEU A 373 -11.89 3.34 14.22
C LEU A 373 -12.17 3.30 12.73
N VAL A 374 -12.99 2.32 12.30
CA VAL A 374 -13.33 2.11 10.89
C VAL A 374 -14.83 1.87 10.77
N ARG A 375 -15.51 2.61 9.89
CA ARG A 375 -16.95 2.49 9.68
C ARG A 375 -17.38 1.14 9.15
N LYS A 376 -18.63 0.76 9.42
CA LYS A 376 -19.28 -0.42 8.82
C LYS A 376 -19.26 -0.34 7.28
N GLY A 377 -19.03 -1.49 6.64
CA GLY A 377 -19.03 -1.62 5.18
C GLY A 377 -17.78 -1.06 4.47
N TRP A 378 -16.77 -0.56 5.20
CA TRP A 378 -15.55 -0.07 4.59
C TRP A 378 -14.69 -1.24 4.09
N LEU A 379 -14.34 -1.23 2.78
CA LEU A 379 -13.48 -2.24 2.12
C LEU A 379 -13.87 -3.70 2.43
N GLY A 380 -15.18 -3.99 2.57
CA GLY A 380 -15.69 -5.33 2.84
C GLY A 380 -15.79 -5.71 4.33
N LEU A 381 -15.35 -4.85 5.24
CA LEU A 381 -15.55 -5.04 6.68
C LEU A 381 -17.01 -4.72 7.05
N ARG A 382 -17.88 -5.75 7.04
CA ARG A 382 -19.33 -5.58 7.29
C ARG A 382 -19.61 -4.81 8.57
N GLU A 383 -18.93 -5.14 9.66
CA GLU A 383 -19.11 -4.49 10.98
C GLU A 383 -18.13 -3.32 11.23
N GLY A 384 -17.21 -3.05 10.28
CA GLY A 384 -16.12 -2.09 10.49
C GLY A 384 -15.12 -2.59 11.52
N PHE A 385 -14.41 -1.65 12.20
CA PHE A 385 -13.48 -1.99 13.26
C PHE A 385 -13.67 -1.04 14.44
N ALA A 386 -13.93 -1.59 15.61
CA ALA A 386 -14.12 -0.85 16.85
C ALA A 386 -13.35 -1.51 18.00
N LEU A 387 -12.90 -0.71 18.95
CA LEU A 387 -12.18 -1.16 20.13
C LEU A 387 -13.11 -1.08 21.36
N PRO A 388 -13.30 -2.20 22.07
CA PRO A 388 -14.01 -2.19 23.33
C PRO A 388 -13.30 -1.31 24.38
N VAL A 389 -14.07 -0.55 25.13
CA VAL A 389 -13.60 0.20 26.29
C VAL A 389 -13.47 -0.77 27.45
N ALA A 390 -12.26 -1.01 27.92
CA ALA A 390 -11.98 -1.89 29.06
C ALA A 390 -12.04 -1.14 30.40
N ARG A 391 -11.63 0.14 30.42
CA ARG A 391 -11.60 0.96 31.65
C ARG A 391 -11.74 2.42 31.32
N VAL A 392 -12.46 3.14 32.15
CA VAL A 392 -12.54 4.61 32.20
C VAL A 392 -12.37 5.06 33.63
N ASP A 393 -11.37 5.89 33.90
CA ASP A 393 -11.23 6.68 35.14
C ASP A 393 -11.48 8.13 34.72
N PRO A 394 -12.66 8.71 35.02
CA PRO A 394 -13.06 10.03 34.53
C PRO A 394 -12.01 11.12 34.81
N GLY A 395 -11.72 11.93 33.80
CA GLY A 395 -10.70 12.98 33.88
C GLY A 395 -9.25 12.49 33.81
N ARG A 396 -9.01 11.19 33.82
CA ARG A 396 -7.64 10.63 33.96
C ARG A 396 -7.25 9.56 32.96
N VAL A 397 -8.08 8.53 32.73
CA VAL A 397 -7.67 7.34 31.96
C VAL A 397 -8.81 6.80 31.13
N ILE A 398 -8.47 6.45 29.85
CA ILE A 398 -9.27 5.58 28.99
C ILE A 398 -8.38 4.42 28.56
N VAL A 399 -8.85 3.17 28.69
CA VAL A 399 -8.19 1.98 28.21
C VAL A 399 -9.10 1.26 27.24
N LEU A 400 -8.65 1.10 26.00
CA LEU A 400 -9.27 0.30 24.96
C LEU A 400 -8.52 -1.04 24.88
N ARG A 401 -9.23 -2.16 24.70
CA ARG A 401 -8.61 -3.48 24.67
C ARG A 401 -9.14 -4.33 23.51
N GLU A 402 -8.23 -4.99 22.84
CA GLU A 402 -8.50 -6.09 21.90
C GLU A 402 -8.04 -7.39 22.51
N GLN A 403 -8.82 -8.45 22.38
CA GLN A 403 -8.45 -9.76 22.90
C GLN A 403 -9.11 -10.90 22.12
N PRO A 404 -8.52 -12.11 22.15
CA PRO A 404 -9.17 -13.31 21.61
C PRO A 404 -10.50 -13.62 22.33
N PRO A 405 -11.50 -14.23 21.66
CA PRO A 405 -11.47 -14.68 20.28
C PRO A 405 -11.84 -13.61 19.25
N ALA A 406 -12.26 -12.41 19.68
CA ALA A 406 -12.70 -11.35 18.78
C ALA A 406 -11.58 -10.85 17.86
N GLN A 407 -10.32 -10.87 18.35
CA GLN A 407 -9.14 -10.57 17.57
C GLN A 407 -8.06 -11.65 17.82
N PRO A 408 -7.16 -11.91 16.83
CA PRO A 408 -6.11 -12.91 16.98
C PRO A 408 -4.93 -12.47 17.86
N TRP A 409 -5.02 -11.29 18.49
CA TRP A 409 -3.99 -10.71 19.36
C TRP A 409 -4.61 -10.19 20.66
N ASP A 410 -3.78 -10.00 21.69
CA ASP A 410 -4.13 -9.33 22.93
C ASP A 410 -3.35 -8.01 22.99
N ALA A 411 -4.05 -6.90 22.97
CA ALA A 411 -3.46 -5.57 22.93
C ALA A 411 -4.32 -4.54 23.67
N ILE A 412 -3.67 -3.52 24.19
CA ILE A 412 -4.33 -2.33 24.73
C ILE A 412 -3.86 -1.07 24.01
N TRP A 413 -4.76 -0.10 23.97
CA TRP A 413 -4.47 1.28 23.62
C TRP A 413 -5.05 2.19 24.72
N SER A 414 -4.19 2.84 25.49
CA SER A 414 -4.60 3.65 26.62
C SER A 414 -4.20 5.11 26.46
N PHE A 415 -4.99 5.97 27.08
CA PHE A 415 -4.78 7.42 27.15
C PHE A 415 -4.81 7.87 28.60
N HIS A 416 -3.84 8.72 28.95
CA HIS A 416 -3.69 9.22 30.32
C HIS A 416 -3.56 10.74 30.31
N VAL A 417 -4.34 11.41 31.13
CA VAL A 417 -4.28 12.86 31.37
C VAL A 417 -3.74 13.08 32.78
N LEU A 418 -2.51 13.57 32.87
CA LEU A 418 -1.82 13.77 34.14
C LEU A 418 -1.68 15.26 34.43
N PRO A 419 -2.21 15.78 35.54
CA PRO A 419 -2.03 17.18 35.92
C PRO A 419 -0.54 17.53 36.13
N LEU A 420 -0.12 18.69 35.62
CA LEU A 420 1.23 19.23 35.81
C LEU A 420 1.21 20.55 36.63
N GLY A 421 0.04 20.99 37.07
CA GLY A 421 -0.20 22.24 37.74
C GLY A 421 -1.40 23.00 37.16
N PRO A 422 -1.71 24.19 37.60
CA PRO A 422 -2.86 24.96 37.12
C PRO A 422 -2.76 25.20 35.60
N GLY A 423 -3.84 24.91 34.88
CA GLY A 423 -3.93 25.13 33.40
C GLY A 423 -2.93 24.33 32.56
N ARG A 424 -2.38 23.23 33.09
CA ARG A 424 -1.37 22.45 32.38
C ARG A 424 -1.45 20.97 32.72
N CYS A 425 -1.42 20.12 31.71
CA CYS A 425 -1.41 18.68 31.90
C CYS A 425 -0.50 17.97 30.89
N ARG A 426 -0.27 16.70 31.16
CA ARG A 426 0.46 15.78 30.30
C ARG A 426 -0.53 14.78 29.69
N LEU A 427 -0.62 14.76 28.37
CA LEU A 427 -1.41 13.78 27.66
C LEU A 427 -0.48 12.70 27.12
N ILE A 428 -0.70 11.45 27.56
CA ILE A 428 0.09 10.28 27.20
C ILE A 428 -0.81 9.28 26.47
N SER A 429 -0.35 8.73 25.37
CA SER A 429 -0.93 7.57 24.71
C SER A 429 0.05 6.41 24.78
N ARG A 430 -0.42 5.25 25.27
CA ARG A 430 0.36 4.04 25.38
C ARG A 430 -0.34 2.88 24.68
N SER A 431 0.40 2.14 23.84
CA SER A 431 -0.05 0.87 23.28
C SER A 431 0.86 -0.24 23.75
N ARG A 432 0.27 -1.37 24.11
CA ARG A 432 0.98 -2.59 24.49
C ARG A 432 0.32 -3.76 23.76
N ALA A 433 1.13 -4.63 23.16
CA ALA A 433 0.66 -5.85 22.52
C ALA A 433 1.46 -7.05 23.00
N ALA A 434 0.78 -8.13 23.31
CA ALA A 434 1.38 -9.41 23.61
C ALA A 434 2.10 -9.95 22.34
N SER A 435 3.03 -10.90 22.53
CA SER A 435 3.76 -11.49 21.41
C SER A 435 2.79 -12.21 20.47
N PRO A 436 2.51 -11.66 19.30
CA PRO A 436 1.73 -12.40 18.33
C PRO A 436 2.54 -13.58 17.82
N ARG A 437 1.90 -14.74 17.66
CA ARG A 437 2.52 -15.94 17.09
C ARG A 437 2.36 -15.91 15.57
N GLY A 438 3.35 -16.43 14.83
CA GLY A 438 3.28 -16.53 13.38
C GLY A 438 3.30 -15.17 12.63
N PRO A 439 2.59 -15.05 11.50
CA PRO A 439 2.64 -13.87 10.62
C PRO A 439 2.13 -12.57 11.29
N ALA A 440 1.32 -12.67 12.34
CA ALA A 440 0.84 -11.51 13.10
C ALA A 440 1.98 -10.72 13.79
N ARG A 441 3.10 -11.37 14.14
CA ARG A 441 4.28 -10.70 14.72
C ARG A 441 4.91 -9.70 13.74
N LEU A 442 4.97 -10.07 12.47
CA LEU A 442 5.54 -9.21 11.42
C LEU A 442 4.60 -8.03 11.14
N ALA A 443 3.30 -8.28 11.15
CA ALA A 443 2.28 -7.26 10.96
C ALA A 443 2.36 -6.19 12.07
N THR A 444 2.49 -6.59 13.32
CA THR A 444 2.58 -5.66 14.46
C THR A 444 3.87 -4.80 14.41
N LEU A 445 4.99 -5.37 13.99
CA LEU A 445 6.25 -4.63 13.80
C LEU A 445 6.18 -3.57 12.69
N VAL A 446 5.43 -3.85 11.62
CA VAL A 446 5.25 -2.94 10.49
C VAL A 446 4.24 -1.83 10.82
N MET A 447 3.22 -2.14 11.64
CA MET A 447 2.18 -1.20 12.03
C MET A 447 2.64 -0.16 13.04
N SER A 448 3.54 -0.53 13.93
CA SER A 448 3.98 0.35 15.03
C SER A 448 4.37 1.77 14.61
N PRO A 449 5.15 2.03 13.53
CA PRO A 449 5.49 3.38 13.12
C PRO A 449 4.31 4.18 12.52
N VAL A 450 3.39 3.48 11.85
CA VAL A 450 2.21 4.12 11.22
C VAL A 450 1.23 4.56 12.30
N THR A 451 0.91 3.65 13.21
CA THR A 451 0.06 3.92 14.37
C THR A 451 0.67 5.04 15.23
N ALA A 452 1.99 5.01 15.46
CA ALA A 452 2.68 6.07 16.20
C ALA A 452 2.57 7.44 15.49
N GLY A 453 2.70 7.50 14.15
CA GLY A 453 2.52 8.72 13.38
C GLY A 453 1.10 9.29 13.45
N MET A 454 0.08 8.44 13.33
CA MET A 454 -1.33 8.83 13.46
C MET A 454 -1.64 9.26 14.90
N THR A 455 -1.19 8.49 15.90
CA THR A 455 -1.35 8.82 17.32
C THR A 455 -0.68 10.15 17.66
N ARG A 456 0.55 10.40 17.16
CA ARG A 456 1.20 11.70 17.32
C ARG A 456 0.32 12.84 16.80
N LYS A 457 -0.25 12.69 15.60
CA LYS A 457 -1.11 13.74 15.01
C LYS A 457 -2.39 13.92 15.81
N MET A 458 -2.98 12.83 16.31
CA MET A 458 -4.15 12.86 17.19
C MET A 458 -3.85 13.62 18.48
N LEU A 459 -2.75 13.31 19.18
CA LEU A 459 -2.35 14.04 20.39
C LEU A 459 -2.16 15.54 20.11
N LEU A 460 -1.54 15.90 18.99
CA LEU A 460 -1.40 17.30 18.57
C LEU A 460 -2.74 17.94 18.17
N GLY A 461 -3.66 17.16 17.63
CA GLY A 461 -5.02 17.58 17.29
C GLY A 461 -5.85 17.93 18.53
N ILE A 462 -5.80 17.06 19.55
CA ILE A 462 -6.41 17.28 20.86
C ILE A 462 -5.77 18.49 21.57
N LYS A 463 -4.43 18.54 21.62
CA LYS A 463 -3.68 19.66 22.20
C LYS A 463 -4.15 20.99 21.61
N ARG A 464 -4.16 21.15 20.29
CA ARG A 464 -4.56 22.39 19.63
C ARG A 464 -5.98 22.81 20.00
N ARG A 465 -6.92 21.87 20.05
CA ARG A 465 -8.33 22.15 20.37
C ARG A 465 -8.52 22.54 21.82
N ALA A 466 -7.89 21.83 22.76
CA ALA A 466 -7.95 22.17 24.18
C ALA A 466 -7.30 23.52 24.47
N GLU A 467 -6.18 23.85 23.80
CA GLU A 467 -5.50 25.14 23.98
C GLU A 467 -6.25 26.31 23.34
N SER A 468 -7.01 26.10 22.23
CA SER A 468 -7.81 27.14 21.59
C SER A 468 -9.05 27.53 22.41
N GLY A 469 -9.64 26.61 23.18
CA GLY A 469 -10.76 26.88 24.07
C GLY A 469 -10.36 27.67 25.34
N ALA A 470 -9.08 27.66 25.70
CA ALA A 470 -8.55 28.43 26.83
C ALA A 470 -8.38 29.94 26.52
N PHE A 471 -8.62 30.37 25.31
CA PHE A 471 -8.46 31.75 24.82
C PHE A 471 -9.76 32.41 24.38
N ASP A 472 -10.93 32.06 24.96
CA ASP A 472 -12.15 32.86 24.78
C ASP A 472 -12.31 33.83 25.98
N PRO A 473 -11.92 35.15 25.84
CA PRO A 473 -12.07 36.14 26.90
C PRO A 473 -13.49 36.74 26.94
N GLY A 474 -14.50 35.98 26.59
CA GLY A 474 -15.86 36.47 26.38
C GLY A 474 -16.88 36.06 27.40
N THR A 475 -16.63 36.14 28.72
CA THR A 475 -17.69 36.21 29.75
C THR A 475 -17.24 36.91 31.04
N SER A 476 -16.82 38.18 30.92
CA SER A 476 -16.82 39.08 32.10
C SER A 476 -17.25 40.49 31.67
N GLY A 477 -18.47 40.60 31.12
CA GLY A 477 -19.17 41.87 30.88
C GLY A 477 -20.13 42.12 32.00
N GLY A 478 -19.62 42.58 33.15
CA GLY A 478 -20.45 43.11 34.21
C GLY A 478 -21.28 44.29 33.71
N ARG A 479 -22.58 44.19 33.84
CA ARG A 479 -23.52 45.34 33.78
C ARG A 479 -23.02 46.40 34.70
N ARG A 480 -22.58 47.55 34.13
CA ARG A 480 -22.62 48.81 34.85
C ARG A 480 -23.98 49.45 34.49
N THR A 481 -24.87 49.47 35.47
CA THR A 481 -26.03 50.35 35.51
C THR A 481 -25.52 51.77 35.69
N ALA A 482 -25.80 52.61 34.73
CA ALA A 482 -25.70 54.04 34.88
C ALA A 482 -27.04 54.56 35.47
N GLY A 483 -26.90 55.25 36.58
CA GLY A 483 -27.94 56.16 37.07
C GLY A 483 -27.88 57.50 36.37
#